data_6a38253ff7dc9757647730aae8c1167f
#
_entry.id   6a38253ff7dc9757647730aae8c1167f
#
_cell.length_a   1.000
_cell.length_b   1.000
_cell.length_c   1.000
_cell.angle_alpha   90.00
_cell.angle_beta   90.00
_cell.angle_gamma   90.00
#
_symmetry.space_group_name_H-M   'P 1'
#
loop_
_entity.id
_entity.type
_entity.pdbx_description
1 polymer ?
#
loop_
_entity_poly.entity_id
_entity_poly.type
_entity_poly.pdbx_seq_one_letter_code
_entity_poly.pdbx_strand_id
1 'polypeptide(L)'
;MLNEIIKTAEELNTAALYYRQSGNMDGVRELAKAHAVSKKQTEEFIQGSRYRLVDIPIEERTFANASEKLRAEMFALKDAGFADIIGQYLVNLAKTDSALDAQVLKKHKMLQRCLDYVAQKAYNIALEEAKKKGANGIRANTGLALSGDQVFPWVLEYYAKDDEKEIAEKEQEEKKKIQKEWDSVNKRTKTIPKNQGTKKDSEVHPKEAAEQEEKHISKKKSKDSGQMSLFDMMQQKES
;
A
#
# COMPACT_ATOMS: atom_id res chain seq x y z
N MET A 1 -16.82 -19.27 -11.13
CA MET A 1 -18.04 -18.78 -11.81
C MET A 1 -18.44 -17.36 -11.38
N LEU A 2 -18.74 -17.05 -10.10
CA LEU A 2 -19.00 -15.63 -9.71
C LEU A 2 -17.74 -14.74 -9.87
N ASN A 3 -16.56 -15.28 -9.63
CA ASN A 3 -15.28 -14.56 -9.70
C ASN A 3 -14.88 -14.08 -11.12
N GLU A 4 -15.43 -14.67 -12.18
CA GLU A 4 -15.16 -14.28 -13.57
C GLU A 4 -16.00 -13.09 -14.04
N ILE A 5 -17.07 -12.80 -13.32
CA ILE A 5 -18.05 -11.73 -13.65
C ILE A 5 -17.65 -10.40 -13.01
N ILE A 6 -16.96 -10.45 -11.84
CA ILE A 6 -16.57 -9.26 -11.08
C ILE A 6 -15.35 -8.62 -11.73
N LYS A 7 -15.51 -7.40 -12.22
CA LYS A 7 -14.46 -6.64 -12.93
C LYS A 7 -14.04 -5.36 -12.22
N THR A 8 -14.90 -4.83 -11.34
CA THR A 8 -14.67 -3.55 -10.65
C THR A 8 -14.57 -3.73 -9.14
N ALA A 9 -13.89 -2.80 -8.45
CA ALA A 9 -13.82 -2.79 -6.99
C ALA A 9 -15.19 -2.60 -6.35
N GLU A 10 -16.11 -1.93 -7.02
CA GLU A 10 -17.46 -1.71 -6.52
C GLU A 10 -18.28 -3.01 -6.55
N GLU A 11 -18.22 -3.77 -7.65
CA GLU A 11 -18.83 -5.09 -7.75
C GLU A 11 -18.25 -6.06 -6.72
N LEU A 12 -16.93 -6.02 -6.53
CA LEU A 12 -16.24 -6.84 -5.53
C LEU A 12 -16.71 -6.53 -4.11
N ASN A 13 -16.83 -5.26 -3.76
CA ASN A 13 -17.33 -4.82 -2.47
C ASN A 13 -18.79 -5.23 -2.26
N THR A 14 -19.61 -5.16 -3.29
CA THR A 14 -21.02 -5.56 -3.24
C THR A 14 -21.15 -7.06 -2.98
N ALA A 15 -20.41 -7.88 -3.71
CA ALA A 15 -20.39 -9.34 -3.52
C ALA A 15 -19.87 -9.73 -2.13
N ALA A 16 -18.79 -9.09 -1.66
CA ALA A 16 -18.23 -9.32 -0.34
C ALA A 16 -19.21 -8.95 0.79
N LEU A 17 -19.92 -7.84 0.63
CA LEU A 17 -20.94 -7.39 1.59
C LEU A 17 -22.08 -8.39 1.67
N TYR A 18 -22.56 -8.89 0.52
CA TYR A 18 -23.57 -9.93 0.47
C TYR A 18 -23.14 -11.19 1.23
N TYR A 19 -21.92 -11.72 0.98
CA TYR A 19 -21.39 -12.86 1.70
C TYR A 19 -21.29 -12.62 3.22
N ARG A 20 -20.82 -11.45 3.62
CA ARG A 20 -20.73 -11.09 5.05
C ARG A 20 -22.10 -11.02 5.71
N GLN A 21 -23.10 -10.42 5.05
CA GLN A 21 -24.47 -10.32 5.58
C GLN A 21 -25.16 -11.68 5.67
N SER A 22 -24.86 -12.59 4.75
CA SER A 22 -25.37 -13.97 4.79
C SER A 22 -24.63 -14.89 5.77
N GLY A 23 -23.63 -14.39 6.50
CA GLY A 23 -22.80 -15.17 7.43
C GLY A 23 -21.77 -16.09 6.75
N ASN A 24 -21.62 -16.00 5.42
CA ASN A 24 -20.67 -16.80 4.66
C ASN A 24 -19.27 -16.17 4.65
N MET A 25 -18.54 -16.27 5.77
CA MET A 25 -17.20 -15.69 5.91
C MET A 25 -16.16 -16.41 5.04
N ASP A 26 -16.34 -17.69 4.77
CA ASP A 26 -15.46 -18.44 3.87
C ASP A 26 -15.63 -17.97 2.43
N GLY A 27 -16.85 -17.66 2.01
CA GLY A 27 -17.11 -17.03 0.72
C GLY A 27 -16.42 -15.67 0.57
N VAL A 28 -16.34 -14.86 1.63
CA VAL A 28 -15.55 -13.62 1.63
C VAL A 28 -14.06 -13.91 1.43
N ARG A 29 -13.50 -14.92 2.11
CA ARG A 29 -12.08 -15.28 1.98
C ARG A 29 -11.74 -15.82 0.59
N GLU A 30 -12.61 -16.67 0.02
CA GLU A 30 -12.45 -17.18 -1.34
C GLU A 30 -12.52 -16.06 -2.38
N LEU A 31 -13.46 -15.13 -2.23
CA LEU A 31 -13.61 -13.97 -3.10
C LEU A 31 -12.36 -13.08 -3.01
N ALA A 32 -11.90 -12.78 -1.80
CA ALA A 32 -10.69 -11.99 -1.56
C ALA A 32 -9.45 -12.65 -2.17
N LYS A 33 -9.32 -13.97 -2.04
CA LYS A 33 -8.23 -14.73 -2.67
C LYS A 33 -8.26 -14.65 -4.19
N ALA A 34 -9.43 -14.80 -4.79
CA ALA A 34 -9.60 -14.76 -6.24
C ALA A 34 -9.23 -13.39 -6.84
N HIS A 35 -9.48 -12.32 -6.08
CA HIS A 35 -9.19 -10.93 -6.48
C HIS A 35 -7.90 -10.36 -5.87
N ALA A 36 -7.01 -11.22 -5.34
CA ALA A 36 -5.71 -10.86 -4.79
C ALA A 36 -5.79 -9.76 -3.69
N VAL A 37 -6.84 -9.78 -2.87
CA VAL A 37 -6.97 -8.90 -1.71
C VAL A 37 -6.11 -9.45 -0.56
N SER A 38 -5.42 -8.58 0.17
CA SER A 38 -4.56 -9.01 1.27
C SER A 38 -5.37 -9.66 2.40
N LYS A 39 -4.78 -10.65 3.06
CA LYS A 39 -5.43 -11.36 4.16
C LYS A 39 -5.80 -10.43 5.32
N LYS A 40 -4.94 -9.45 5.62
CA LYS A 40 -5.19 -8.46 6.67
C LYS A 40 -6.47 -7.66 6.39
N GLN A 41 -6.59 -7.10 5.18
CA GLN A 41 -7.79 -6.35 4.76
C GLN A 41 -9.05 -7.23 4.81
N THR A 42 -8.93 -8.49 4.41
CA THR A 42 -10.05 -9.43 4.43
C THR A 42 -10.55 -9.69 5.85
N GLU A 43 -9.65 -9.95 6.79
CA GLU A 43 -10.06 -10.19 8.20
C GLU A 43 -10.58 -8.90 8.86
N GLU A 44 -10.00 -7.73 8.58
CA GLU A 44 -10.51 -6.43 9.03
C GLU A 44 -11.95 -6.18 8.52
N PHE A 45 -12.23 -6.55 7.26
CA PHE A 45 -13.58 -6.45 6.70
C PHE A 45 -14.55 -7.43 7.35
N ILE A 46 -14.14 -8.68 7.57
CA ILE A 46 -14.97 -9.72 8.23
C ILE A 46 -15.30 -9.29 9.67
N GLN A 47 -14.34 -8.75 10.40
CA GLN A 47 -14.50 -8.28 11.79
C GLN A 47 -15.32 -6.97 11.89
N GLY A 48 -15.59 -6.30 10.76
CA GLY A 48 -16.32 -5.04 10.73
C GLY A 48 -15.50 -3.79 11.06
N SER A 49 -14.18 -3.93 11.29
CA SER A 49 -13.27 -2.81 11.48
C SER A 49 -13.01 -2.03 10.18
N ARG A 50 -13.30 -2.65 9.04
CA ARG A 50 -13.24 -2.05 7.71
C ARG A 50 -14.60 -2.12 7.04
N TYR A 51 -15.05 -1.01 6.48
CA TYR A 51 -16.38 -0.91 5.83
C TYR A 51 -16.43 -1.57 4.45
N ARG A 52 -15.32 -1.54 3.70
CA ARG A 52 -15.19 -2.12 2.35
C ARG A 52 -14.09 -3.16 2.32
N LEU A 53 -14.27 -4.21 1.49
CA LEU A 53 -13.23 -5.23 1.30
C LEU A 53 -11.99 -4.63 0.61
N VAL A 54 -12.22 -3.81 -0.42
CA VAL A 54 -11.19 -3.06 -1.13
C VAL A 54 -11.56 -1.58 -1.23
N ASP A 55 -10.59 -0.70 -1.25
CA ASP A 55 -10.82 0.70 -1.55
C ASP A 55 -11.09 0.83 -3.06
N ILE A 56 -12.02 1.70 -3.43
CA ILE A 56 -12.30 1.98 -4.84
C ILE A 56 -11.17 2.88 -5.35
N PRO A 57 -10.29 2.35 -6.20
CA PRO A 57 -9.17 3.13 -6.70
C PRO A 57 -9.65 4.30 -7.56
N ILE A 58 -8.85 5.37 -7.57
CA ILE A 58 -9.16 6.57 -8.36
C ILE A 58 -9.24 6.22 -9.86
N GLU A 59 -8.45 5.23 -10.30
CA GLU A 59 -8.42 4.73 -11.68
C GLU A 59 -9.78 4.16 -12.16
N GLU A 60 -10.59 3.66 -11.25
CA GLU A 60 -11.93 3.14 -11.57
C GLU A 60 -12.98 4.26 -11.66
N ARG A 61 -12.66 5.47 -11.18
CA ARG A 61 -13.56 6.61 -11.27
C ARG A 61 -13.46 7.26 -12.65
N THR A 62 -14.59 7.71 -13.15
CA THR A 62 -14.64 8.53 -14.37
C THR A 62 -14.61 10.01 -13.99
N PHE A 63 -13.79 10.78 -14.68
CA PHE A 63 -13.65 12.22 -14.47
C PHE A 63 -14.00 12.94 -15.77
N ALA A 64 -14.63 14.10 -15.68
CA ALA A 64 -15.02 14.89 -16.85
C ALA A 64 -13.80 15.55 -17.51
N ASN A 65 -12.75 15.86 -16.75
CA ASN A 65 -11.53 16.53 -17.22
C ASN A 65 -10.35 16.24 -16.28
N ALA A 66 -9.14 16.53 -16.78
CA ALA A 66 -7.91 16.35 -16.02
C ALA A 66 -7.89 17.15 -14.69
N SER A 67 -8.46 18.34 -14.68
CA SER A 67 -8.47 19.17 -13.47
C SER A 67 -9.24 18.54 -12.33
N GLU A 68 -10.34 17.85 -12.62
CA GLU A 68 -11.13 17.11 -11.63
C GLU A 68 -10.37 15.90 -11.10
N LYS A 69 -9.77 15.12 -12.01
CA LYS A 69 -8.95 13.95 -11.65
C LYS A 69 -7.77 14.35 -10.77
N LEU A 70 -6.97 15.33 -11.18
CA LEU A 70 -5.80 15.80 -10.44
C LEU A 70 -6.16 16.32 -9.05
N ARG A 71 -7.26 17.05 -8.90
CA ARG A 71 -7.74 17.49 -7.58
C ARG A 71 -8.12 16.31 -6.68
N ALA A 72 -8.79 15.30 -7.23
CA ALA A 72 -9.12 14.10 -6.47
C ALA A 72 -7.86 13.34 -6.04
N GLU A 73 -6.86 13.24 -6.92
CA GLU A 73 -5.57 12.62 -6.62
C GLU A 73 -4.78 13.41 -5.58
N MET A 74 -4.68 14.74 -5.69
CA MET A 74 -4.03 15.60 -4.67
C MET A 74 -4.68 15.43 -3.30
N PHE A 75 -6.01 15.37 -3.24
CA PHE A 75 -6.73 15.16 -1.98
C PHE A 75 -6.45 13.78 -1.35
N ALA A 76 -6.22 12.76 -2.17
CA ALA A 76 -5.93 11.40 -1.70
C ALA A 76 -4.47 11.23 -1.20
N LEU A 77 -3.56 12.11 -1.63
CA LEU A 77 -2.15 12.07 -1.24
C LEU A 77 -1.96 12.66 0.16
N LYS A 78 -1.25 11.93 1.01
CA LYS A 78 -1.01 12.35 2.40
C LYS A 78 0.07 13.42 2.55
N ASP A 79 1.01 13.47 1.61
CA ASP A 79 2.12 14.42 1.60
C ASP A 79 1.83 15.54 0.58
N ALA A 80 1.15 16.58 1.07
CA ALA A 80 0.52 17.60 0.23
C ALA A 80 1.51 18.57 -0.46
N GLY A 81 2.65 18.90 0.16
CA GLY A 81 3.45 20.03 -0.28
C GLY A 81 3.95 19.96 -1.73
N PHE A 82 4.68 18.92 -2.09
CA PHE A 82 5.23 18.74 -3.45
C PHE A 82 4.16 18.32 -4.46
N ALA A 83 3.21 17.50 -4.02
CA ALA A 83 2.07 17.07 -4.82
C ALA A 83 1.18 18.25 -5.24
N ASP A 84 0.95 19.21 -4.33
CA ASP A 84 0.13 20.38 -4.61
C ASP A 84 0.78 21.30 -5.66
N ILE A 85 2.10 21.51 -5.58
CA ILE A 85 2.82 22.35 -6.55
C ILE A 85 2.72 21.75 -7.96
N ILE A 86 3.02 20.46 -8.10
CA ILE A 86 2.98 19.76 -9.39
C ILE A 86 1.53 19.61 -9.87
N GLY A 87 0.61 19.26 -8.97
CA GLY A 87 -0.80 19.12 -9.30
C GLY A 87 -1.43 20.42 -9.79
N GLN A 88 -1.17 21.54 -9.12
CA GLN A 88 -1.65 22.85 -9.56
C GLN A 88 -1.03 23.30 -10.89
N TYR A 89 0.25 23.04 -11.11
CA TYR A 89 0.88 23.27 -12.41
C TYR A 89 0.15 22.52 -13.52
N LEU A 90 -0.09 21.21 -13.33
CA LEU A 90 -0.81 20.37 -14.29
C LEU A 90 -2.27 20.83 -14.50
N VAL A 91 -2.98 21.17 -13.41
CA VAL A 91 -4.37 21.68 -13.48
C VAL A 91 -4.44 22.94 -14.33
N ASN A 92 -3.46 23.85 -14.20
CA ASN A 92 -3.45 25.08 -14.98
C ASN A 92 -3.10 24.84 -16.45
N LEU A 93 -2.14 23.96 -16.72
CA LEU A 93 -1.71 23.66 -18.08
C LEU A 93 -2.79 22.86 -18.85
N ALA A 94 -3.42 21.86 -18.22
CA ALA A 94 -4.46 21.03 -18.85
C ALA A 94 -5.72 21.83 -19.28
N LYS A 95 -5.95 23.01 -18.71
CA LYS A 95 -7.04 23.91 -19.16
C LYS A 95 -6.84 24.47 -20.58
N THR A 96 -5.58 24.60 -20.99
CA THR A 96 -5.19 25.18 -22.27
C THR A 96 -4.63 24.17 -23.25
N ASP A 97 -4.16 23.04 -22.75
CA ASP A 97 -3.57 21.94 -23.53
C ASP A 97 -4.49 20.71 -23.49
N SER A 98 -5.28 20.55 -24.54
CA SER A 98 -6.21 19.42 -24.69
C SER A 98 -5.48 18.07 -24.86
N ALA A 99 -4.25 18.05 -25.37
CA ALA A 99 -3.46 16.83 -25.49
C ALA A 99 -3.02 16.34 -24.09
N LEU A 100 -2.57 17.27 -23.24
CA LEU A 100 -2.24 16.97 -21.86
C LEU A 100 -3.49 16.52 -21.07
N ASP A 101 -4.63 17.20 -21.25
CA ASP A 101 -5.91 16.79 -20.61
C ASP A 101 -6.24 15.33 -20.93
N ALA A 102 -6.16 14.93 -22.21
CA ALA A 102 -6.38 13.56 -22.63
C ALA A 102 -5.36 12.56 -22.05
N GLN A 103 -4.08 12.96 -21.92
CA GLN A 103 -3.06 12.10 -21.32
C GLN A 103 -3.29 11.89 -19.83
N VAL A 104 -3.61 12.94 -19.09
CA VAL A 104 -3.91 12.86 -17.65
C VAL A 104 -5.12 11.98 -17.38
N LEU A 105 -6.14 12.01 -18.24
CA LEU A 105 -7.36 11.19 -18.10
C LEU A 105 -7.12 9.69 -18.28
N LYS A 106 -6.00 9.26 -18.84
CA LYS A 106 -5.69 7.83 -18.96
C LYS A 106 -5.66 7.16 -17.59
N LYS A 107 -6.22 5.95 -17.47
CA LYS A 107 -6.36 5.22 -16.20
C LYS A 107 -5.02 4.92 -15.53
N HIS A 108 -3.99 4.56 -16.33
CA HIS A 108 -2.66 4.24 -15.81
C HIS A 108 -1.82 5.46 -15.43
N LYS A 109 -2.22 6.67 -15.83
CA LYS A 109 -1.53 7.92 -15.48
C LYS A 109 -2.06 8.47 -14.17
N MET A 110 -1.22 8.48 -13.13
CA MET A 110 -1.56 8.96 -11.80
C MET A 110 -0.54 9.97 -11.30
N LEU A 111 -1.00 10.95 -10.52
CA LEU A 111 -0.13 11.94 -9.91
C LEU A 111 0.92 11.31 -8.99
N GLN A 112 0.57 10.29 -8.18
CA GLN A 112 1.55 9.57 -7.36
C GLN A 112 2.68 8.97 -8.20
N ARG A 113 2.36 8.30 -9.29
CA ARG A 113 3.38 7.71 -10.20
C ARG A 113 4.22 8.78 -10.87
N CYS A 114 3.63 9.96 -11.16
CA CYS A 114 4.38 11.13 -11.64
C CYS A 114 5.39 11.61 -10.61
N LEU A 115 4.98 11.74 -9.35
CA LEU A 115 5.87 12.14 -8.24
C LEU A 115 7.01 11.13 -8.05
N ASP A 116 6.72 9.83 -8.11
CA ASP A 116 7.73 8.77 -8.01
C ASP A 116 8.73 8.85 -9.18
N TYR A 117 8.25 9.12 -10.39
CA TYR A 117 9.10 9.33 -11.57
C TYR A 117 10.03 10.53 -11.41
N VAL A 118 9.51 11.67 -10.95
CA VAL A 118 10.30 12.88 -10.68
C VAL A 118 11.32 12.62 -9.57
N ALA A 119 10.92 11.94 -8.49
CA ALA A 119 11.81 11.57 -7.40
C ALA A 119 12.94 10.64 -7.87
N GLN A 120 12.65 9.67 -8.75
CA GLN A 120 13.66 8.78 -9.33
C GLN A 120 14.67 9.55 -10.18
N LYS A 121 14.21 10.51 -10.99
CA LYS A 121 15.11 11.38 -11.77
C LYS A 121 16.00 12.23 -10.86
N ALA A 122 15.43 12.83 -9.84
CA ALA A 122 16.16 13.59 -8.84
C ALA A 122 17.22 12.73 -8.13
N TYR A 123 16.84 11.50 -7.73
CA TYR A 123 17.75 10.55 -7.10
C TYR A 123 18.94 10.20 -8.04
N ASN A 124 18.68 9.96 -9.31
CA ASN A 124 19.73 9.65 -10.27
C ASN A 124 20.74 10.81 -10.44
N ILE A 125 20.27 12.05 -10.47
CA ILE A 125 21.14 13.24 -10.49
C ILE A 125 21.99 13.30 -9.22
N ALA A 126 21.38 13.13 -8.05
CA ALA A 126 22.11 13.14 -6.79
C ALA A 126 23.16 12.01 -6.73
N LEU A 127 22.86 10.84 -7.27
CA LEU A 127 23.80 9.73 -7.36
C LEU A 127 24.98 10.02 -8.28
N GLU A 128 24.74 10.64 -9.44
CA GLU A 128 25.78 11.09 -10.37
C GLU A 128 26.69 12.16 -9.75
N GLU A 129 26.11 13.14 -9.05
CA GLU A 129 26.87 14.14 -8.33
C GLU A 129 27.72 13.53 -7.20
N ALA A 130 27.18 12.59 -6.46
CA ALA A 130 27.92 11.87 -5.41
C ALA A 130 29.11 11.10 -6.02
N LYS A 131 28.90 10.40 -7.15
CA LYS A 131 29.97 9.70 -7.88
C LYS A 131 31.06 10.66 -8.37
N LYS A 132 30.70 11.81 -8.93
CA LYS A 132 31.65 12.86 -9.35
C LYS A 132 32.50 13.37 -8.18
N LYS A 133 31.97 13.38 -6.97
CA LYS A 133 32.68 13.75 -5.72
C LYS A 133 33.44 12.58 -5.08
N GLY A 134 33.53 11.43 -5.75
CA GLY A 134 34.25 10.24 -5.26
C GLY A 134 33.51 9.47 -4.16
N ALA A 135 32.22 9.69 -3.98
CA ALA A 135 31.41 8.96 -3.00
C ALA A 135 30.80 7.70 -3.62
N ASN A 136 30.76 6.60 -2.88
CA ASN A 136 30.17 5.32 -3.32
C ASN A 136 28.63 5.29 -3.26
N GLY A 137 27.99 6.43 -2.97
CA GLY A 137 26.52 6.54 -2.88
C GLY A 137 26.07 7.86 -2.28
N ILE A 138 24.76 8.04 -2.16
CA ILE A 138 24.15 9.22 -1.55
C ILE A 138 24.12 9.00 -0.04
N ARG A 139 24.61 9.98 0.72
CA ARG A 139 24.52 9.93 2.20
C ARG A 139 23.05 10.16 2.63
N ALA A 140 22.65 9.52 3.72
CA ALA A 140 21.35 9.79 4.33
C ALA A 140 21.21 11.31 4.62
N ASN A 141 20.01 11.82 4.44
CA ASN A 141 19.69 13.24 4.62
C ASN A 141 20.41 14.22 3.66
N THR A 142 20.86 13.73 2.49
CA THR A 142 21.35 14.62 1.44
C THR A 142 20.16 15.29 0.74
N GLY A 143 20.05 16.59 0.86
CA GLY A 143 19.08 17.40 0.11
C GLY A 143 19.63 17.72 -1.29
N LEU A 144 18.79 17.65 -2.32
CA LEU A 144 19.06 18.15 -3.66
C LEU A 144 18.10 19.30 -3.96
N ALA A 145 18.66 20.48 -4.20
CA ALA A 145 17.88 21.63 -4.64
C ALA A 145 17.67 21.55 -6.16
N LEU A 146 16.42 21.46 -6.58
CA LEU A 146 16.02 21.46 -8.00
C LEU A 146 15.15 22.68 -8.28
N SER A 147 15.38 23.32 -9.43
CA SER A 147 14.52 24.40 -9.89
C SER A 147 13.26 23.87 -10.57
N GLY A 148 12.19 24.67 -10.61
CA GLY A 148 10.98 24.33 -11.36
C GLY A 148 11.28 24.05 -12.84
N ASP A 149 12.22 24.78 -13.43
CA ASP A 149 12.64 24.62 -14.84
C ASP A 149 13.24 23.22 -15.12
N GLN A 150 13.75 22.55 -14.09
CA GLN A 150 14.24 21.17 -14.20
C GLN A 150 13.10 20.14 -13.95
N VAL A 151 12.23 20.42 -12.99
CA VAL A 151 11.19 19.48 -12.56
C VAL A 151 10.01 19.41 -13.51
N PHE A 152 9.49 20.57 -13.97
CA PHE A 152 8.30 20.59 -14.81
C PHE A 152 8.45 19.88 -16.17
N PRO A 153 9.60 19.95 -16.88
CA PRO A 153 9.82 19.10 -18.05
C PRO A 153 9.71 17.60 -17.78
N TRP A 154 10.17 17.12 -16.61
CA TRP A 154 10.05 15.71 -16.25
C TRP A 154 8.60 15.30 -15.97
N VAL A 155 7.82 16.21 -15.40
CA VAL A 155 6.38 15.98 -15.19
C VAL A 155 5.69 15.80 -16.54
N LEU A 156 5.97 16.65 -17.52
CA LEU A 156 5.39 16.52 -18.87
C LEU A 156 5.89 15.28 -19.59
N GLU A 157 7.17 14.94 -19.45
CA GLU A 157 7.76 13.72 -19.99
C GLU A 157 7.05 12.46 -19.47
N TYR A 158 6.72 12.41 -18.17
CA TYR A 158 5.96 11.30 -17.59
C TYR A 158 4.60 11.14 -18.26
N TYR A 159 3.85 12.21 -18.46
CA TYR A 159 2.53 12.12 -19.10
C TYR A 159 2.62 11.81 -20.59
N ALA A 160 3.69 12.24 -21.27
CA ALA A 160 3.93 11.93 -22.67
C ALA A 160 4.41 10.48 -22.91
N LYS A 161 5.04 9.84 -21.90
CA LYS A 161 5.58 8.47 -22.02
C LYS A 161 4.43 7.46 -22.17
N ASP A 162 4.61 6.49 -23.08
CA ASP A 162 3.74 5.31 -23.18
C ASP A 162 4.30 4.20 -22.29
N ASP A 163 3.76 4.09 -21.07
CA ASP A 163 4.19 3.14 -20.04
C ASP A 163 3.08 2.16 -19.63
N GLU A 164 1.98 2.09 -20.37
CA GLU A 164 0.82 1.26 -20.08
C GLU A 164 1.21 -0.22 -19.88
N LYS A 165 2.06 -0.73 -20.76
CA LYS A 165 2.52 -2.12 -20.68
C LYS A 165 3.40 -2.39 -19.46
N GLU A 166 4.36 -1.50 -19.17
CA GLU A 166 5.23 -1.63 -18.00
C GLU A 166 4.42 -1.63 -16.69
N ILE A 167 3.39 -0.80 -16.64
CA ILE A 167 2.51 -0.70 -15.47
C ILE A 167 1.66 -1.96 -15.33
N ALA A 168 1.06 -2.45 -16.44
CA ALA A 168 0.27 -3.67 -16.42
C ALA A 168 1.11 -4.90 -15.99
N GLU A 169 2.37 -5.00 -16.44
CA GLU A 169 3.29 -6.07 -16.02
C GLU A 169 3.58 -5.99 -14.49
N LYS A 170 3.88 -4.81 -13.98
CA LYS A 170 4.12 -4.61 -12.53
C LYS A 170 2.90 -4.97 -11.69
N GLU A 171 1.71 -4.55 -12.10
CA GLU A 171 0.46 -4.90 -11.42
C GLU A 171 0.20 -6.41 -11.43
N GLN A 172 0.53 -7.10 -12.52
CA GLN A 172 0.44 -8.56 -12.59
C GLN A 172 1.43 -9.26 -11.66
N GLU A 173 2.66 -8.75 -11.57
CA GLU A 173 3.66 -9.29 -10.63
C GLU A 173 3.22 -9.11 -9.18
N GLU A 174 2.66 -7.97 -8.85
CA GLU A 174 2.14 -7.69 -7.50
C GLU A 174 0.98 -8.61 -7.15
N LYS A 175 0.03 -8.80 -8.05
CA LYS A 175 -1.06 -9.78 -7.91
C LYS A 175 -0.52 -11.21 -7.69
N LYS A 176 0.53 -11.61 -8.43
CA LYS A 176 1.17 -12.93 -8.24
C LYS A 176 1.85 -13.05 -6.87
N LYS A 177 2.44 -11.98 -6.31
CA LYS A 177 3.02 -11.96 -4.97
C LYS A 177 1.94 -12.17 -3.90
N ILE A 178 0.84 -11.44 -3.99
CA ILE A 178 -0.30 -11.57 -3.08
C ILE A 178 -0.88 -13.00 -3.15
N GLN A 179 -1.04 -13.55 -4.35
CA GLN A 179 -1.52 -14.93 -4.52
C GLN A 179 -0.60 -15.96 -3.84
N LYS A 180 0.73 -15.79 -3.98
CA LYS A 180 1.71 -16.67 -3.29
C LYS A 180 1.61 -16.56 -1.76
N GLU A 181 1.34 -15.37 -1.24
CA GLU A 181 1.13 -15.16 0.20
C GLU A 181 -0.06 -15.99 0.69
N TRP A 182 -1.20 -15.93 0.00
CA TRP A 182 -2.36 -16.76 0.30
C TRP A 182 -2.05 -18.26 0.28
N ASP A 183 -1.33 -18.73 -0.72
CA ASP A 183 -0.99 -20.15 -0.88
C ASP A 183 0.01 -20.63 0.18
N SER A 184 0.93 -19.79 0.63
CA SER A 184 1.92 -20.11 1.68
C SER A 184 1.26 -20.33 3.04
N VAL A 185 0.25 -19.53 3.37
CA VAL A 185 -0.49 -19.65 4.63
C VAL A 185 -1.36 -20.90 4.64
N ASN A 186 -2.00 -21.24 3.52
CA ASN A 186 -2.82 -22.44 3.41
C ASN A 186 -2.00 -23.75 3.53
N LYS A 187 -0.71 -23.73 3.15
CA LYS A 187 0.19 -24.87 3.37
C LYS A 187 0.51 -25.06 4.87
N ARG A 188 0.68 -23.98 5.63
CA ARG A 188 0.97 -24.05 7.07
C ARG A 188 -0.20 -24.57 7.90
N THR A 189 -1.43 -24.27 7.50
CA THR A 189 -2.64 -24.76 8.21
C THR A 189 -2.95 -26.23 7.96
N LYS A 190 -2.45 -26.83 6.87
CA LYS A 190 -2.63 -28.26 6.57
C LYS A 190 -1.64 -29.20 7.29
N THR A 191 -0.62 -28.67 7.94
CA THR A 191 0.44 -29.45 8.62
C THR A 191 0.28 -29.55 10.13
N ILE A 192 -0.88 -29.19 10.70
CA ILE A 192 -1.19 -29.53 12.11
C ILE A 192 -1.70 -30.98 12.14
N PRO A 193 -0.96 -31.95 12.69
CA PRO A 193 -1.44 -33.30 12.80
C PRO A 193 -2.63 -33.33 13.75
N LYS A 194 -3.78 -33.84 13.28
CA LYS A 194 -4.90 -34.22 14.13
C LYS A 194 -4.41 -35.33 15.07
N ASN A 195 -4.00 -34.95 16.26
CA ASN A 195 -3.77 -35.93 17.30
C ASN A 195 -5.13 -36.35 17.83
N GLN A 196 -5.59 -37.52 17.35
CA GLN A 196 -6.65 -38.28 17.99
C GLN A 196 -6.08 -38.91 19.26
N GLY A 197 -6.65 -38.59 20.38
CA GLY A 197 -6.33 -39.21 21.65
C GLY A 197 -7.52 -39.14 22.61
N THR A 198 -8.27 -40.17 22.64
CA THR A 198 -9.47 -40.47 23.43
C THR A 198 -9.27 -40.49 24.95
N LYS A 199 -10.37 -40.08 25.66
CA LYS A 199 -10.83 -40.53 27.01
C LYS A 199 -10.05 -40.00 28.23
N LYS A 200 -10.64 -39.49 29.29
CA LYS A 200 -11.79 -39.94 30.12
C LYS A 200 -12.12 -38.85 31.15
N ASP A 201 -13.37 -38.85 31.57
CA ASP A 201 -14.00 -38.17 32.69
C ASP A 201 -13.19 -38.03 33.97
N SER A 202 -13.30 -36.89 34.62
CA SER A 202 -13.73 -36.77 36.04
C SER A 202 -13.85 -35.29 36.43
N GLU A 203 -15.04 -35.01 36.96
CA GLU A 203 -15.41 -33.80 37.71
C GLU A 203 -14.47 -33.57 38.89
N VAL A 204 -14.21 -32.30 39.23
CA VAL A 204 -14.32 -31.73 40.57
C VAL A 204 -14.10 -30.22 40.54
N HIS A 205 -14.96 -29.52 41.23
CA HIS A 205 -15.14 -28.09 41.43
C HIS A 205 -14.04 -27.38 42.28
N PRO A 206 -14.14 -26.07 42.45
CA PRO A 206 -12.99 -25.13 42.53
C PRO A 206 -12.60 -24.74 43.96
N LYS A 207 -11.39 -24.19 44.10
CA LYS A 207 -11.07 -23.18 45.14
C LYS A 207 -9.74 -22.47 44.85
N GLU A 208 -9.84 -21.14 44.87
CA GLU A 208 -8.92 -20.13 45.36
C GLU A 208 -7.48 -20.52 45.71
N ALA A 209 -6.53 -19.83 45.18
CA ALA A 209 -5.55 -19.04 45.93
C ALA A 209 -4.62 -18.28 45.02
N ALA A 210 -4.40 -17.07 45.41
CA ALA A 210 -3.51 -16.07 44.87
C ALA A 210 -2.03 -16.43 45.13
N GLU A 211 -1.19 -15.64 44.47
CA GLU A 211 0.19 -15.25 44.80
C GLU A 211 1.35 -16.09 44.27
N GLN A 212 2.22 -15.30 43.62
CA GLN A 212 3.69 -15.38 43.51
C GLN A 212 4.26 -16.42 42.55
N GLU A 213 4.92 -16.00 41.48
CA GLU A 213 6.36 -15.70 41.48
C GLU A 213 6.84 -15.12 40.13
N GLU A 214 7.55 -14.03 40.26
CA GLU A 214 8.49 -13.49 39.27
C GLU A 214 9.66 -14.44 39.02
N LYS A 215 10.28 -14.22 37.85
CA LYS A 215 11.64 -14.57 37.43
C LYS A 215 11.79 -15.81 36.53
N HIS A 216 11.95 -15.54 35.24
CA HIS A 216 13.17 -15.90 34.51
C HIS A 216 13.10 -15.33 33.06
N ILE A 217 13.64 -14.12 32.87
CA ILE A 217 13.93 -13.58 31.55
C ILE A 217 15.39 -13.89 31.26
N SER A 218 15.62 -14.88 30.42
CA SER A 218 16.95 -15.12 29.86
C SER A 218 17.15 -14.26 28.61
N LYS A 219 18.15 -13.39 28.66
CA LYS A 219 18.65 -12.51 27.61
C LYS A 219 19.00 -13.28 26.34
N LYS A 220 18.32 -13.00 25.23
CA LYS A 220 18.87 -13.20 23.89
C LYS A 220 19.13 -11.83 23.29
N LYS A 221 20.41 -11.47 23.18
CA LYS A 221 20.88 -10.30 22.44
C LYS A 221 20.57 -10.48 20.97
N SER A 222 19.65 -9.69 20.41
CA SER A 222 19.59 -9.39 19.00
C SER A 222 20.31 -8.06 18.77
N LYS A 223 21.26 -8.03 17.87
CA LYS A 223 21.91 -6.82 17.36
C LYS A 223 20.84 -6.04 16.60
N ASP A 224 20.41 -4.94 17.16
CA ASP A 224 19.53 -4.01 16.51
C ASP A 224 20.33 -2.83 15.96
N SER A 225 20.16 -2.61 14.67
CA SER A 225 20.74 -1.51 13.93
C SER A 225 19.95 -0.24 14.30
N GLY A 226 20.65 0.74 14.85
CA GLY A 226 20.11 1.98 15.41
C GLY A 226 19.15 2.76 14.51
N GLN A 227 17.88 2.57 14.76
CA GLN A 227 16.85 3.56 14.47
C GLN A 227 16.34 4.11 15.79
N MET A 228 16.82 5.30 16.17
CA MET A 228 16.22 6.06 17.25
C MET A 228 14.82 6.47 16.86
N SER A 229 13.85 6.15 17.68
CA SER A 229 12.46 6.60 17.55
C SER A 229 12.39 8.12 17.73
N LEU A 230 11.55 8.78 16.93
CA LEU A 230 11.27 10.22 17.04
C LEU A 230 10.84 10.64 18.46
N PHE A 231 10.36 9.67 19.25
CA PHE A 231 9.93 9.87 20.63
C PHE A 231 11.11 10.06 21.59
N ASP A 232 12.26 9.41 21.33
CA ASP A 232 13.46 9.55 22.16
C ASP A 232 14.16 10.89 21.98
N MET A 233 13.96 11.55 20.82
CA MET A 233 14.51 12.88 20.54
C MET A 233 13.74 14.01 21.23
N MET A 234 12.49 13.81 21.63
CA MET A 234 11.71 14.84 22.33
C MET A 234 11.98 14.90 23.84
N GLN A 235 12.48 13.85 24.46
CA GLN A 235 12.78 13.84 25.90
C GLN A 235 14.15 14.44 26.30
N GLN A 236 15.04 14.68 25.35
CA GLN A 236 16.37 15.29 25.63
C GLN A 236 16.39 16.82 25.64
N LYS A 237 15.25 17.50 25.48
CA LYS A 237 15.18 18.98 25.45
C LYS A 237 14.66 19.62 26.74
N GLU A 238 14.43 18.84 27.79
CA GLU A 238 14.01 19.37 29.11
C GLU A 238 14.92 18.85 30.24
N SER A 239 16.20 19.10 30.11
CA SER A 239 17.14 19.01 31.23
C SER A 239 18.25 20.05 31.09
#